data_1d88bc1a4fc6b5dbd02d4cc22126217a
#
_entry.id   1d88bc1a4fc6b5dbd02d4cc22126217a
#
_cell.length_a   1.000
_cell.length_b   1.000
_cell.length_c   1.000
_cell.angle_alpha   90.00
_cell.angle_beta   90.00
_cell.angle_gamma   90.00
#
_symmetry.space_group_name_H-M   'P 1'
#
loop_
_entity.id
_entity.type
_entity.pdbx_description
1 polymer ?
#
loop_
_entity_poly.entity_id
_entity_poly.type
_entity_poly.pdbx_seq_one_letter_code
_entity_poly.pdbx_strand_id
1 'polypeptide(L)'
;YVPMSLITFFKGYKNFGIAFGILSLIIVLIIFNVLNVDKPLPIYQPTMVNEELVDSSIQHQRKYHKIADFTLVNQNGKIVTQDTYKDKIYVADFFFTTCQTICPIMTDHMYEIQKEIVGDDEVMLLSHSVTPKIDSVPRLKQYAKEKGVIDRKWNLVTGDKKQIYELARKSYLAVKTDGTGDEFDMIHTENFMLIDKKRQIRGFYDGTNPEDIERLLKDIKILKKES
;
A
#
# COMPACT_ATOMS: atom_id res chain seq x y z
N TYR A 1 -10.33 -28.64 68.40
CA TYR A 1 -10.23 -27.85 67.17
C TYR A 1 -9.87 -28.82 66.06
N VAL A 2 -10.87 -29.21 65.23
CA VAL A 2 -10.58 -30.00 64.03
C VAL A 2 -10.20 -29.03 62.93
N PRO A 3 -9.00 -29.11 62.29
CA PRO A 3 -8.65 -28.25 61.18
C PRO A 3 -9.59 -28.54 60.02
N MET A 4 -10.37 -27.58 59.64
CA MET A 4 -11.23 -27.66 58.45
C MET A 4 -10.32 -27.93 57.25
N SER A 5 -10.49 -29.12 56.63
CA SER A 5 -9.61 -29.48 55.52
C SER A 5 -9.79 -28.47 54.36
N LEU A 6 -8.71 -28.11 53.70
CA LEU A 6 -8.69 -27.26 52.54
C LEU A 6 -9.79 -27.69 51.49
N ILE A 7 -10.04 -28.98 51.40
CA ILE A 7 -11.05 -29.57 50.51
C ILE A 7 -12.48 -29.12 50.88
N THR A 8 -12.81 -29.03 52.19
CA THR A 8 -14.14 -28.58 52.66
C THR A 8 -14.33 -27.09 52.49
N PHE A 9 -13.28 -26.30 52.61
CA PHE A 9 -13.28 -24.88 52.36
C PHE A 9 -13.59 -24.60 50.88
N PHE A 10 -12.89 -25.26 49.96
CA PHE A 10 -13.11 -25.07 48.52
C PHE A 10 -14.49 -25.60 48.02
N LYS A 11 -15.09 -26.58 48.71
CA LYS A 11 -16.41 -27.10 48.35
C LYS A 11 -17.53 -26.08 48.57
N GLY A 12 -17.41 -25.23 49.62
CA GLY A 12 -18.35 -24.12 49.89
C GLY A 12 -18.27 -22.97 48.90
N TYR A 13 -17.10 -22.76 48.29
CA TYR A 13 -16.87 -21.65 47.31
C TYR A 13 -16.85 -22.11 45.83
N LYS A 14 -17.26 -23.36 45.57
CA LYS A 14 -17.23 -23.93 44.20
C LYS A 14 -17.94 -23.02 43.19
N ASN A 15 -19.16 -22.57 43.51
CA ASN A 15 -19.93 -21.73 42.61
C ASN A 15 -19.31 -20.33 42.44
N PHE A 16 -18.73 -19.79 43.51
CA PHE A 16 -18.00 -18.53 43.44
C PHE A 16 -16.74 -18.67 42.59
N GLY A 17 -15.97 -19.74 42.73
CA GLY A 17 -14.78 -20.02 41.90
C GLY A 17 -15.14 -20.17 40.43
N ILE A 18 -16.24 -20.84 40.10
CA ILE A 18 -16.74 -20.96 38.72
C ILE A 18 -17.14 -19.57 38.16
N ALA A 19 -17.92 -18.80 38.92
CA ALA A 19 -18.34 -17.46 38.50
C ALA A 19 -17.15 -16.50 38.29
N PHE A 20 -16.16 -16.54 39.18
CA PHE A 20 -14.95 -15.79 39.06
C PHE A 20 -14.10 -16.19 37.81
N GLY A 21 -14.00 -17.51 37.57
CA GLY A 21 -13.31 -18.03 36.37
C GLY A 21 -13.98 -17.58 35.07
N ILE A 22 -15.33 -17.64 35.01
CA ILE A 22 -16.08 -17.14 33.85
C ILE A 22 -15.88 -15.63 33.68
N LEU A 23 -15.98 -14.85 34.74
CA LEU A 23 -15.77 -13.41 34.70
C LEU A 23 -14.35 -13.07 34.21
N SER A 24 -13.32 -13.73 34.74
CA SER A 24 -11.93 -13.57 34.30
C SER A 24 -11.76 -13.89 32.82
N LEU A 25 -12.37 -14.97 32.34
CA LEU A 25 -12.33 -15.35 30.91
C LEU A 25 -12.98 -14.27 30.04
N ILE A 26 -14.15 -13.77 30.45
CA ILE A 26 -14.84 -12.69 29.73
C ILE A 26 -13.96 -11.43 29.68
N ILE A 27 -13.34 -11.04 30.79
CA ILE A 27 -12.44 -9.89 30.85
C ILE A 27 -11.24 -10.10 29.92
N VAL A 28 -10.62 -11.27 29.94
CA VAL A 28 -9.51 -11.59 29.02
C VAL A 28 -9.94 -11.53 27.58
N LEU A 29 -11.11 -12.06 27.22
CA LEU A 29 -11.66 -12.00 25.87
C LEU A 29 -11.96 -10.54 25.43
N ILE A 30 -12.49 -9.72 26.33
CA ILE A 30 -12.73 -8.29 26.06
C ILE A 30 -11.40 -7.56 25.83
N ILE A 31 -10.42 -7.76 26.72
CA ILE A 31 -9.09 -7.16 26.61
C ILE A 31 -8.42 -7.60 25.30
N PHE A 32 -8.46 -8.89 25.00
CA PHE A 32 -7.91 -9.44 23.74
C PHE A 32 -8.57 -8.82 22.53
N ASN A 33 -9.90 -8.70 22.52
CA ASN A 33 -10.64 -8.08 21.42
C ASN A 33 -10.32 -6.58 21.28
N VAL A 34 -10.22 -5.83 22.39
CA VAL A 34 -9.88 -4.41 22.40
C VAL A 34 -8.43 -4.17 21.93
N LEU A 35 -7.50 -5.03 22.34
CA LEU A 35 -6.08 -4.92 21.94
C LEU A 35 -5.85 -5.32 20.48
N ASN A 36 -6.70 -6.18 19.91
CA ASN A 36 -6.62 -6.63 18.52
C ASN A 36 -7.48 -5.80 17.54
N VAL A 37 -8.04 -4.67 17.98
CA VAL A 37 -8.68 -3.74 17.05
C VAL A 37 -7.61 -3.11 16.16
N ASP A 38 -7.72 -3.34 14.86
CA ASP A 38 -6.85 -2.74 13.87
C ASP A 38 -6.89 -1.21 14.03
N LYS A 39 -5.73 -0.60 14.27
CA LYS A 39 -5.64 0.86 14.32
C LYS A 39 -5.80 1.42 12.92
N PRO A 40 -6.51 2.54 12.74
CA PRO A 40 -6.60 3.18 11.44
C PRO A 40 -5.21 3.56 10.91
N LEU A 41 -5.03 3.36 9.61
CA LEU A 41 -3.75 3.68 8.96
C LEU A 41 -3.49 5.19 8.96
N PRO A 42 -2.24 5.63 9.08
CA PRO A 42 -1.89 7.03 9.00
C PRO A 42 -2.26 7.60 7.62
N ILE A 43 -2.51 8.91 7.58
CA ILE A 43 -2.62 9.68 6.33
C ILE A 43 -1.33 10.47 6.20
N TYR A 44 -0.47 10.04 5.28
CA TYR A 44 0.82 10.70 5.09
C TYR A 44 0.67 12.07 4.43
N GLN A 45 1.44 13.01 4.95
CA GLN A 45 1.55 14.37 4.43
C GLN A 45 3.02 14.66 4.10
N PRO A 46 3.35 15.62 3.22
CA PRO A 46 4.74 15.97 2.91
C PRO A 46 5.63 16.18 4.14
N THR A 47 5.13 16.83 5.18
CA THR A 47 5.88 17.05 6.44
C THR A 47 6.14 15.78 7.27
N MET A 48 5.55 14.65 6.92
CA MET A 48 5.70 13.37 7.63
C MET A 48 6.67 12.41 6.92
N VAL A 49 7.12 12.78 5.73
CA VAL A 49 8.04 12.00 4.90
C VAL A 49 9.42 12.63 4.98
N ASN A 50 10.47 11.86 4.72
CA ASN A 50 11.84 12.38 4.65
C ASN A 50 11.91 13.57 3.68
N GLU A 51 12.47 14.68 4.14
CA GLU A 51 12.57 15.93 3.37
C GLU A 51 13.26 15.75 2.00
N GLU A 52 14.20 14.80 1.90
CA GLU A 52 14.85 14.46 0.63
C GLU A 52 13.90 13.88 -0.42
N LEU A 53 12.79 13.27 0.00
CA LEU A 53 11.77 12.68 -0.88
C LEU A 53 10.63 13.65 -1.22
N VAL A 54 10.68 14.88 -0.68
CA VAL A 54 9.60 15.87 -0.83
C VAL A 54 10.12 17.10 -1.53
N ASP A 55 9.47 17.47 -2.64
CA ASP A 55 9.77 18.70 -3.36
C ASP A 55 9.68 19.92 -2.44
N SER A 56 10.67 20.82 -2.47
CA SER A 56 10.75 21.98 -1.59
C SER A 56 9.53 22.88 -1.64
N SER A 57 8.82 22.90 -2.77
CA SER A 57 7.59 23.69 -2.94
C SER A 57 6.42 23.18 -2.09
N ILE A 58 6.44 21.93 -1.66
CA ILE A 58 5.35 21.29 -0.89
C ILE A 58 5.78 20.76 0.48
N GLN A 59 7.07 20.84 0.85
CA GLN A 59 7.59 20.36 2.15
C GLN A 59 6.84 20.92 3.37
N HIS A 60 6.30 22.14 3.26
CA HIS A 60 5.55 22.79 4.33
C HIS A 60 4.10 22.31 4.46
N GLN A 61 3.60 21.49 3.53
CA GLN A 61 2.20 21.05 3.50
C GLN A 61 1.94 20.00 4.58
N ARG A 62 1.09 20.33 5.53
CA ARG A 62 0.74 19.49 6.70
C ARG A 62 -0.60 18.79 6.60
N LYS A 63 -1.44 19.16 5.63
CA LYS A 63 -2.80 18.63 5.47
C LYS A 63 -3.23 18.68 4.00
N TYR A 64 -4.23 17.87 3.67
CA TYR A 64 -4.91 17.87 2.36
C TYR A 64 -4.05 17.42 1.18
N HIS A 65 -2.90 16.78 1.45
CA HIS A 65 -2.12 16.17 0.37
C HIS A 65 -2.90 15.03 -0.26
N LYS A 66 -2.97 15.03 -1.60
CA LYS A 66 -3.64 14.00 -2.41
C LYS A 66 -2.86 13.78 -3.69
N ILE A 67 -3.00 12.58 -4.24
CA ILE A 67 -2.46 12.31 -5.57
C ILE A 67 -3.12 13.24 -6.59
N ALA A 68 -2.31 13.92 -7.38
CA ALA A 68 -2.76 14.85 -8.42
C ALA A 68 -3.46 14.11 -9.56
N ASP A 69 -4.26 14.85 -10.33
CA ASP A 69 -4.86 14.31 -11.55
C ASP A 69 -3.77 14.01 -12.59
N PHE A 70 -3.98 12.93 -13.35
CA PHE A 70 -3.06 12.53 -14.41
C PHE A 70 -3.83 11.98 -15.62
N THR A 71 -3.16 12.00 -16.77
CA THR A 71 -3.65 11.38 -18.00
C THR A 71 -2.49 10.64 -18.64
N LEU A 72 -2.52 9.32 -18.60
CA LEU A 72 -1.48 8.43 -19.10
C LEU A 72 -2.11 7.35 -19.98
N VAL A 73 -1.30 6.52 -20.61
CA VAL A 73 -1.77 5.45 -21.51
C VAL A 73 -1.26 4.12 -20.98
N ASN A 74 -2.14 3.11 -20.90
CA ASN A 74 -1.75 1.80 -20.41
C ASN A 74 -1.21 0.87 -21.51
N GLN A 75 -0.79 -0.34 -21.10
CA GLN A 75 -0.28 -1.42 -21.97
C GLN A 75 -1.21 -1.81 -23.13
N ASN A 76 -2.47 -1.44 -23.09
CA ASN A 76 -3.45 -1.70 -24.16
C ASN A 76 -3.78 -0.46 -25.00
N GLY A 77 -3.04 0.65 -24.84
CA GLY A 77 -3.30 1.89 -25.54
C GLY A 77 -4.54 2.65 -25.06
N LYS A 78 -5.10 2.29 -23.90
CA LYS A 78 -6.25 2.96 -23.30
C LYS A 78 -5.79 4.10 -22.41
N ILE A 79 -6.50 5.21 -22.46
CA ILE A 79 -6.29 6.33 -21.54
C ILE A 79 -6.66 5.91 -20.12
N VAL A 80 -5.76 6.18 -19.20
CA VAL A 80 -5.91 5.97 -17.74
C VAL A 80 -5.76 7.30 -17.04
N THR A 81 -6.76 7.65 -16.26
CA THR A 81 -6.79 8.89 -15.48
C THR A 81 -7.03 8.56 -14.01
N GLN A 82 -6.99 9.57 -13.16
CA GLN A 82 -7.36 9.42 -11.77
C GLN A 82 -8.80 8.87 -11.59
N ASP A 83 -9.70 9.16 -12.53
CA ASP A 83 -11.09 8.63 -12.50
C ASP A 83 -11.16 7.11 -12.69
N THR A 84 -10.15 6.50 -13.33
CA THR A 84 -10.04 5.03 -13.41
C THR A 84 -9.94 4.40 -12.02
N TYR A 85 -9.41 5.13 -11.06
CA TYR A 85 -9.21 4.73 -9.65
C TYR A 85 -10.21 5.37 -8.69
N LYS A 86 -11.28 5.99 -9.22
CA LYS A 86 -12.33 6.54 -8.38
C LYS A 86 -12.97 5.44 -7.53
N ASP A 87 -13.12 5.70 -6.24
CA ASP A 87 -13.67 4.77 -5.25
C ASP A 87 -12.89 3.44 -5.15
N LYS A 88 -11.61 3.44 -5.54
CA LYS A 88 -10.70 2.31 -5.43
C LYS A 88 -9.59 2.59 -4.44
N ILE A 89 -9.13 1.55 -3.78
CA ILE A 89 -7.83 1.47 -3.14
C ILE A 89 -6.85 1.01 -4.21
N TYR A 90 -5.65 1.57 -4.27
CA TYR A 90 -4.66 1.05 -5.20
C TYR A 90 -3.23 1.11 -4.65
N VAL A 91 -2.42 0.19 -5.15
CA VAL A 91 -0.97 0.19 -4.92
C VAL A 91 -0.29 0.77 -6.15
N ALA A 92 0.56 1.76 -5.95
CA ALA A 92 1.32 2.40 -7.03
C ALA A 92 2.81 2.14 -6.86
N ASP A 93 3.52 2.01 -8.00
CA ASP A 93 4.98 1.95 -8.07
C ASP A 93 5.52 2.66 -9.31
N PHE A 94 6.86 2.76 -9.38
CA PHE A 94 7.60 3.30 -10.52
C PHE A 94 8.63 2.26 -10.98
N PHE A 95 8.63 1.97 -12.28
CA PHE A 95 9.46 0.91 -12.86
C PHE A 95 9.95 1.27 -14.27
N PHE A 96 10.81 0.44 -14.83
CA PHE A 96 11.13 0.44 -16.27
C PHE A 96 11.45 -0.96 -16.77
N THR A 97 11.06 -1.27 -18.01
CA THR A 97 11.10 -2.65 -18.54
C THR A 97 12.49 -3.19 -18.79
N THR A 98 13.51 -2.33 -18.84
CA THR A 98 14.92 -2.69 -19.10
C THR A 98 15.75 -2.81 -17.83
N CYS A 99 15.17 -2.58 -16.66
CA CYS A 99 15.84 -2.79 -15.37
C CYS A 99 16.17 -4.28 -15.16
N GLN A 100 17.41 -4.54 -14.74
CA GLN A 100 17.88 -5.92 -14.49
C GLN A 100 18.16 -6.20 -13.01
N THR A 101 17.89 -5.23 -12.13
CA THR A 101 18.20 -5.32 -10.69
C THR A 101 16.96 -5.45 -9.84
N ILE A 102 16.38 -4.33 -9.38
CA ILE A 102 15.27 -4.32 -8.44
C ILE A 102 13.89 -4.50 -9.10
N CYS A 103 13.67 -3.94 -10.30
CA CYS A 103 12.35 -4.00 -10.93
C CYS A 103 11.81 -5.43 -11.18
N PRO A 104 12.63 -6.43 -11.54
CA PRO A 104 12.14 -7.81 -11.62
C PRO A 104 11.55 -8.31 -10.31
N ILE A 105 12.22 -8.04 -9.17
CA ILE A 105 11.75 -8.43 -7.83
C ILE A 105 10.44 -7.70 -7.50
N MET A 106 10.42 -6.37 -7.68
CA MET A 106 9.23 -5.55 -7.46
C MET A 106 8.05 -6.01 -8.30
N THR A 107 8.28 -6.30 -9.59
CA THR A 107 7.23 -6.77 -10.49
C THR A 107 6.69 -8.15 -10.08
N ASP A 108 7.55 -9.04 -9.62
CA ASP A 108 7.15 -10.35 -9.12
C ASP A 108 6.31 -10.19 -7.82
N HIS A 109 6.67 -9.26 -6.92
CA HIS A 109 5.86 -8.92 -5.75
C HIS A 109 4.52 -8.25 -6.13
N MET A 110 4.49 -7.36 -7.12
CA MET A 110 3.22 -6.82 -7.66
C MET A 110 2.33 -7.93 -8.23
N TYR A 111 2.92 -8.94 -8.87
CA TYR A 111 2.18 -10.11 -9.34
C TYR A 111 1.61 -10.93 -8.17
N GLU A 112 2.37 -11.13 -7.08
CA GLU A 112 1.85 -11.79 -5.87
C GLU A 112 0.68 -10.99 -5.25
N ILE A 113 0.81 -9.67 -5.14
CA ILE A 113 -0.29 -8.80 -4.68
C ILE A 113 -1.49 -8.95 -5.61
N GLN A 114 -1.29 -8.96 -6.94
CA GLN A 114 -2.36 -9.16 -7.92
C GLN A 114 -3.14 -10.46 -7.67
N LYS A 115 -2.46 -11.56 -7.37
CA LYS A 115 -3.12 -12.85 -7.08
C LYS A 115 -4.04 -12.76 -5.86
N GLU A 116 -3.59 -12.09 -4.81
CA GLU A 116 -4.37 -11.91 -3.58
C GLU A 116 -5.62 -11.04 -3.79
N ILE A 117 -5.54 -10.04 -4.68
CA ILE A 117 -6.63 -9.08 -4.92
C ILE A 117 -7.47 -9.39 -6.17
N VAL A 118 -7.19 -10.47 -6.89
CA VAL A 118 -7.84 -10.74 -8.20
C VAL A 118 -9.35 -10.81 -8.12
N GLY A 119 -9.90 -11.29 -7.02
CA GLY A 119 -11.35 -11.37 -6.75
C GLY A 119 -11.94 -10.11 -6.09
N ASP A 120 -11.14 -9.11 -5.78
CA ASP A 120 -11.55 -7.91 -5.03
C ASP A 120 -11.65 -6.70 -5.96
N ASP A 121 -12.86 -6.31 -6.34
CA ASP A 121 -13.07 -5.22 -7.28
C ASP A 121 -12.79 -3.82 -6.71
N GLU A 122 -12.55 -3.70 -5.40
CA GLU A 122 -12.21 -2.43 -4.78
C GLU A 122 -10.72 -2.09 -4.83
N VAL A 123 -9.86 -3.08 -5.13
CA VAL A 123 -8.39 -2.91 -5.10
C VAL A 123 -7.81 -3.09 -6.51
N MET A 124 -6.90 -2.19 -6.88
CA MET A 124 -6.21 -2.17 -8.17
C MET A 124 -4.70 -1.92 -8.01
N LEU A 125 -3.94 -2.11 -9.09
CA LEU A 125 -2.51 -1.84 -9.17
C LEU A 125 -2.23 -0.83 -10.30
N LEU A 126 -1.19 -0.01 -10.10
CA LEU A 126 -0.78 1.04 -11.05
C LEU A 126 0.74 1.20 -11.06
N SER A 127 1.37 0.77 -12.14
CA SER A 127 2.82 0.90 -12.32
C SER A 127 3.14 1.96 -13.37
N HIS A 128 3.94 2.96 -12.99
CA HIS A 128 4.33 4.07 -13.86
C HIS A 128 5.72 3.81 -14.46
N SER A 129 5.81 3.76 -15.80
CA SER A 129 7.12 3.69 -16.44
C SER A 129 7.87 5.01 -16.32
N VAL A 130 9.11 4.97 -15.82
CA VAL A 130 9.99 6.16 -15.74
C VAL A 130 10.82 6.37 -17.00
N THR A 131 10.74 5.45 -17.98
CA THR A 131 11.42 5.55 -19.27
C THR A 131 10.44 5.53 -20.45
N PRO A 132 9.47 6.46 -20.54
CA PRO A 132 8.36 6.39 -21.50
C PRO A 132 8.81 6.42 -22.97
N LYS A 133 10.01 6.92 -23.28
CA LYS A 133 10.59 6.84 -24.63
C LYS A 133 10.94 5.40 -25.05
N ILE A 134 11.33 4.55 -24.08
CA ILE A 134 11.68 3.14 -24.27
C ILE A 134 10.43 2.27 -24.10
N ASP A 135 9.69 2.54 -23.04
CA ASP A 135 8.52 1.77 -22.63
C ASP A 135 7.26 2.25 -23.37
N SER A 136 7.28 2.06 -24.68
CA SER A 136 6.11 2.30 -25.53
C SER A 136 4.96 1.32 -25.22
N VAL A 137 3.74 1.65 -25.66
CA VAL A 137 2.56 0.77 -25.49
C VAL A 137 2.84 -0.67 -25.95
N PRO A 138 3.41 -0.92 -27.16
CA PRO A 138 3.76 -2.29 -27.55
C PRO A 138 4.75 -2.97 -26.60
N ARG A 139 5.75 -2.23 -26.10
CA ARG A 139 6.73 -2.77 -25.15
C ARG A 139 6.08 -3.12 -23.81
N LEU A 140 5.24 -2.23 -23.27
CA LEU A 140 4.47 -2.49 -22.06
C LEU A 140 3.51 -3.67 -22.22
N LYS A 141 2.90 -3.82 -23.40
CA LYS A 141 2.01 -4.95 -23.67
C LYS A 141 2.77 -6.29 -23.67
N GLN A 142 3.96 -6.32 -24.27
CA GLN A 142 4.82 -7.49 -24.21
C GLN A 142 5.23 -7.81 -22.77
N TYR A 143 5.71 -6.82 -22.03
CA TYR A 143 6.11 -6.95 -20.63
C TYR A 143 4.95 -7.43 -19.73
N ALA A 144 3.75 -6.86 -19.92
CA ALA A 144 2.55 -7.29 -19.22
C ALA A 144 2.23 -8.77 -19.43
N LYS A 145 2.39 -9.27 -20.68
CA LYS A 145 2.20 -10.68 -21.01
C LYS A 145 3.27 -11.55 -20.34
N GLU A 146 4.53 -11.14 -20.38
CA GLU A 146 5.65 -11.85 -19.76
C GLU A 146 5.50 -11.96 -18.24
N LYS A 147 4.95 -10.92 -17.60
CA LYS A 147 4.79 -10.83 -16.15
C LYS A 147 3.40 -11.25 -15.63
N GLY A 148 2.53 -11.74 -16.51
CA GLY A 148 1.22 -12.26 -16.10
C GLY A 148 0.25 -11.19 -15.61
N VAL A 149 0.34 -9.96 -16.12
CA VAL A 149 -0.53 -8.84 -15.76
C VAL A 149 -1.98 -9.10 -16.19
N ILE A 150 -2.91 -8.94 -15.28
CA ILE A 150 -4.35 -9.04 -15.54
C ILE A 150 -4.90 -7.63 -15.75
N ASP A 151 -5.26 -7.29 -17.00
CA ASP A 151 -5.65 -5.94 -17.43
C ASP A 151 -6.72 -5.25 -16.57
N ARG A 152 -7.68 -6.02 -16.03
CA ARG A 152 -8.73 -5.47 -15.16
C ARG A 152 -8.24 -5.08 -13.75
N LYS A 153 -7.04 -5.52 -13.37
CA LYS A 153 -6.45 -5.33 -12.04
C LYS A 153 -5.24 -4.43 -12.04
N TRP A 154 -4.44 -4.51 -13.08
CA TRP A 154 -3.13 -3.87 -13.09
C TRP A 154 -2.90 -3.10 -14.39
N ASN A 155 -2.71 -1.79 -14.28
CA ASN A 155 -2.30 -0.93 -15.39
C ASN A 155 -0.81 -0.65 -15.30
N LEU A 156 -0.08 -0.96 -16.36
CA LEU A 156 1.28 -0.47 -16.62
C LEU A 156 1.14 0.76 -17.49
N VAL A 157 1.50 1.94 -17.00
CA VAL A 157 1.25 3.19 -17.72
C VAL A 157 2.53 3.86 -18.20
N THR A 158 2.41 4.54 -19.35
CA THR A 158 3.42 5.37 -19.98
C THR A 158 2.79 6.68 -20.46
N GLY A 159 3.61 7.66 -20.84
CA GLY A 159 3.09 8.94 -21.33
C GLY A 159 4.13 10.05 -21.27
N ASP A 160 3.69 11.26 -20.94
CA ASP A 160 4.59 12.39 -20.78
C ASP A 160 5.55 12.20 -19.60
N LYS A 161 6.86 12.23 -19.88
CA LYS A 161 7.92 12.02 -18.89
C LYS A 161 7.80 13.03 -17.75
N LYS A 162 7.57 14.30 -18.07
CA LYS A 162 7.50 15.39 -17.08
C LYS A 162 6.34 15.14 -16.11
N GLN A 163 5.16 14.77 -16.64
CA GLN A 163 4.00 14.44 -15.81
C GLN A 163 4.29 13.27 -14.87
N ILE A 164 4.90 12.19 -15.37
CA ILE A 164 5.23 10.99 -14.56
C ILE A 164 6.21 11.37 -13.44
N TYR A 165 7.21 12.20 -13.74
CA TYR A 165 8.22 12.64 -12.77
C TYR A 165 7.66 13.62 -11.73
N GLU A 166 6.76 14.52 -12.14
CA GLU A 166 6.03 15.38 -11.20
C GLU A 166 5.12 14.57 -10.27
N LEU A 167 4.45 13.54 -10.80
CA LEU A 167 3.67 12.61 -9.97
C LEU A 167 4.56 11.92 -8.93
N ALA A 168 5.71 11.37 -9.34
CA ALA A 168 6.61 10.67 -8.44
C ALA A 168 7.12 11.57 -7.30
N ARG A 169 7.52 12.80 -7.63
CA ARG A 169 8.13 13.75 -6.68
C ARG A 169 7.13 14.50 -5.83
N LYS A 170 6.06 15.00 -6.45
CA LYS A 170 5.13 15.94 -5.80
C LYS A 170 3.84 15.27 -5.32
N SER A 171 3.44 14.16 -5.93
CA SER A 171 2.18 13.49 -5.57
C SER A 171 2.40 12.24 -4.75
N TYR A 172 3.24 11.33 -5.22
CA TYR A 172 3.49 10.06 -4.53
C TYR A 172 4.58 10.15 -3.47
N LEU A 173 5.38 11.23 -3.44
CA LEU A 173 6.49 11.43 -2.50
C LEU A 173 7.44 10.21 -2.48
N ALA A 174 7.68 9.64 -3.66
CA ALA A 174 8.32 8.35 -3.80
C ALA A 174 9.82 8.43 -4.06
N VAL A 175 10.34 9.60 -4.44
CA VAL A 175 11.70 9.75 -4.95
C VAL A 175 12.32 11.08 -4.55
N LYS A 176 13.65 11.13 -4.53
CA LYS A 176 14.42 12.36 -4.29
C LYS A 176 14.11 13.43 -5.34
N THR A 177 14.21 14.69 -4.92
CA THR A 177 13.74 15.84 -5.67
C THR A 177 14.85 16.58 -6.44
N ASP A 178 16.08 16.07 -6.42
CA ASP A 178 17.26 16.68 -7.00
C ASP A 178 17.38 16.58 -8.53
N GLY A 179 16.42 15.91 -9.18
CA GLY A 179 16.37 15.78 -10.63
C GLY A 179 15.48 16.82 -11.30
N THR A 180 15.84 17.20 -12.54
CA THR A 180 15.16 18.22 -13.35
C THR A 180 13.99 17.70 -14.18
N GLY A 181 13.82 16.37 -14.30
CA GLY A 181 12.85 15.74 -15.19
C GLY A 181 13.28 15.77 -16.67
N ASP A 182 14.50 16.17 -16.96
CA ASP A 182 15.07 16.20 -18.31
C ASP A 182 15.41 14.80 -18.84
N GLU A 183 16.07 14.73 -19.99
CA GLU A 183 16.37 13.45 -20.67
C GLU A 183 17.31 12.56 -19.87
N PHE A 184 18.18 13.14 -19.07
CA PHE A 184 19.21 12.44 -18.27
C PHE A 184 18.74 12.11 -16.85
N ASP A 185 17.66 12.73 -16.41
CA ASP A 185 17.08 12.44 -15.11
C ASP A 185 16.44 11.03 -15.10
N MET A 186 16.81 10.21 -14.13
CA MET A 186 16.27 8.88 -13.98
C MET A 186 15.83 8.62 -12.54
N ILE A 187 14.56 8.35 -12.38
CA ILE A 187 13.96 7.98 -11.09
C ILE A 187 14.30 6.52 -10.79
N HIS A 188 14.82 6.29 -9.59
CA HIS A 188 15.00 4.96 -9.01
C HIS A 188 14.37 4.95 -7.63
N THR A 189 13.44 4.05 -7.41
CA THR A 189 12.78 3.85 -6.12
C THR A 189 12.31 2.41 -6.00
N GLU A 190 12.47 1.84 -4.81
CA GLU A 190 11.91 0.54 -4.42
C GLU A 190 10.53 0.65 -3.75
N ASN A 191 10.02 1.88 -3.58
CA ASN A 191 8.81 2.10 -2.79
C ASN A 191 7.53 1.70 -3.53
N PHE A 192 6.67 0.95 -2.84
CA PHE A 192 5.25 0.82 -3.14
C PHE A 192 4.46 1.79 -2.26
N MET A 193 3.49 2.46 -2.84
CA MET A 193 2.60 3.39 -2.15
C MET A 193 1.18 2.85 -2.13
N LEU A 194 0.58 2.76 -0.94
CA LEU A 194 -0.82 2.40 -0.76
C LEU A 194 -1.68 3.66 -0.74
N ILE A 195 -2.65 3.74 -1.64
CA ILE A 195 -3.50 4.91 -1.84
C ILE A 195 -4.96 4.53 -1.55
N ASP A 196 -5.66 5.38 -0.79
CA ASP A 196 -7.07 5.19 -0.45
C ASP A 196 -8.04 5.76 -1.50
N LYS A 197 -9.34 5.50 -1.32
CA LYS A 197 -10.43 6.01 -2.15
C LYS A 197 -10.52 7.54 -2.20
N LYS A 198 -9.88 8.25 -1.25
CA LYS A 198 -9.79 9.71 -1.20
C LYS A 198 -8.51 10.24 -1.84
N ARG A 199 -7.73 9.38 -2.49
CA ARG A 199 -6.45 9.68 -3.12
C ARG A 199 -5.34 10.09 -2.11
N GLN A 200 -5.42 9.60 -0.87
CA GLN A 200 -4.46 9.88 0.19
C GLN A 200 -3.47 8.74 0.34
N ILE A 201 -2.21 9.06 0.60
CA ILE A 201 -1.17 8.06 0.86
C ILE A 201 -1.37 7.49 2.27
N ARG A 202 -1.50 6.17 2.37
CA ARG A 202 -1.76 5.46 3.62
C ARG A 202 -0.60 4.56 4.06
N GLY A 203 0.38 4.35 3.20
CA GLY A 203 1.59 3.60 3.52
C GLY A 203 2.65 3.67 2.44
N PHE A 204 3.89 3.45 2.89
CA PHE A 204 5.06 3.21 2.04
C PHE A 204 5.66 1.86 2.42
N TYR A 205 6.08 1.09 1.43
CA TYR A 205 6.57 -0.27 1.59
C TYR A 205 7.76 -0.49 0.66
N ASP A 206 8.79 -1.15 1.15
CA ASP A 206 9.88 -1.60 0.29
C ASP A 206 9.38 -2.75 -0.60
N GLY A 207 9.22 -2.45 -1.90
CA GLY A 207 8.76 -3.41 -2.90
C GLY A 207 9.70 -4.56 -3.15
N THR A 208 10.92 -4.55 -2.60
CA THR A 208 11.90 -5.65 -2.67
C THR A 208 11.87 -6.54 -1.42
N ASN A 209 11.22 -6.10 -0.34
CA ASN A 209 11.17 -6.80 0.95
C ASN A 209 9.87 -7.61 1.11
N PRO A 210 9.91 -8.95 1.19
CA PRO A 210 8.72 -9.79 1.39
C PRO A 210 7.91 -9.46 2.65
N GLU A 211 8.57 -9.06 3.75
CA GLU A 211 7.88 -8.70 5.00
C GLU A 211 7.02 -7.43 4.81
N ASP A 212 7.51 -6.47 4.03
CA ASP A 212 6.78 -5.26 3.68
C ASP A 212 5.58 -5.57 2.75
N ILE A 213 5.70 -6.55 1.87
CA ILE A 213 4.57 -7.02 1.05
C ILE A 213 3.49 -7.67 1.91
N GLU A 214 3.86 -8.50 2.88
CA GLU A 214 2.89 -9.04 3.84
C GLU A 214 2.20 -7.94 4.65
N ARG A 215 2.94 -6.91 5.07
CA ARG A 215 2.41 -5.74 5.78
C ARG A 215 1.44 -4.97 4.88
N LEU A 216 1.82 -4.71 3.63
CA LEU A 216 0.95 -4.06 2.63
C LEU A 216 -0.38 -4.80 2.46
N LEU A 217 -0.36 -6.12 2.32
CA LEU A 217 -1.58 -6.94 2.19
C LEU A 217 -2.48 -6.88 3.45
N LYS A 218 -1.90 -6.81 4.64
CA LYS A 218 -2.64 -6.58 5.89
C LYS A 218 -3.26 -5.18 5.92
N ASP A 219 -2.49 -4.17 5.53
CA ASP A 219 -2.91 -2.78 5.53
C ASP A 219 -4.02 -2.51 4.50
N ILE A 220 -4.01 -3.17 3.33
CA ILE A 220 -5.14 -3.16 2.40
C ILE A 220 -6.43 -3.64 3.08
N LYS A 221 -6.36 -4.72 3.86
CA LYS A 221 -7.54 -5.25 4.57
C LYS A 221 -8.05 -4.29 5.65
N ILE A 222 -7.14 -3.60 6.36
CA ILE A 222 -7.49 -2.56 7.33
C ILE A 222 -8.17 -1.40 6.61
N LEU A 223 -7.57 -0.90 5.54
CA LEU A 223 -8.05 0.24 4.77
C LEU A 223 -9.45 0.01 4.18
N LYS A 224 -9.76 -1.21 3.78
CA LYS A 224 -11.11 -1.59 3.32
C LYS A 224 -12.17 -1.49 4.42
N LYS A 225 -11.80 -1.71 5.68
CA LYS A 225 -12.70 -1.57 6.82
C LYS A 225 -12.95 -0.11 7.22
N GLU A 226 -12.02 0.79 6.84
CA GLU A 226 -12.12 2.23 7.13
C GLU A 226 -12.98 3.00 6.11
N SER A 227 -13.28 2.42 4.97
CA SER A 227 -13.85 3.09 3.79
C SER A 227 -15.32 2.75 3.54
#